data_844327fccad7a2b4a8a0838a28f72735
#
_entry.id   844327fccad7a2b4a8a0838a28f72735
#
_cell.length_a   1.000
_cell.length_b   1.000
_cell.length_c   1.000
_cell.angle_alpha   90.00
_cell.angle_beta   90.00
_cell.angle_gamma   90.00
#
_symmetry.space_group_name_H-M   'P 1'
#
loop_
_entity.id
_entity.type
_entity.pdbx_description
1 polymer ?
#
loop_
_entity_poly.entity_id
_entity_poly.type
_entity_poly.pdbx_seq_one_letter_code
_entity_poly.pdbx_strand_id
1 'polypeptide(L)'
;MIGVNIFYKSETRLYPDEKVKLSPRYRGRVILTRNIDGKERCVACNLCSAVCPVDCISVQKSETITGRWYAKFFRINFSRCIFCGLCEEACPTAAIQLMPDFELSDFNRQDLVYEKEDLLISGPGKYPDYDFYHFSGVVTQGKRTGELNIESKPIDVKNLLP
;
A
#
# COMPACT_ATOMS: atom_id res chain seq x y z
N MET A 1 -19.91 30.43 -30.22
CA MET A 1 -19.44 30.06 -28.83
C MET A 1 -17.94 30.18 -28.63
N ILE A 2 -17.09 29.96 -29.64
CA ILE A 2 -15.60 30.00 -29.48
C ILE A 2 -15.10 31.41 -29.15
N GLY A 3 -15.67 32.48 -29.74
CA GLY A 3 -15.22 33.86 -29.50
C GLY A 3 -15.41 34.38 -28.06
N VAL A 4 -16.33 33.79 -27.31
CA VAL A 4 -16.57 34.20 -25.91
C VAL A 4 -15.43 33.75 -24.98
N ASN A 5 -14.80 32.62 -25.29
CA ASN A 5 -13.72 32.06 -24.47
C ASN A 5 -12.43 32.92 -24.50
N ILE A 6 -12.29 33.83 -25.49
CA ILE A 6 -11.14 34.75 -25.58
C ILE A 6 -11.15 35.71 -24.37
N PHE A 7 -12.32 36.04 -23.83
CA PHE A 7 -12.47 36.99 -22.73
C PHE A 7 -12.50 36.34 -21.35
N TYR A 8 -12.51 35.00 -21.25
CA TYR A 8 -12.43 34.30 -19.98
C TYR A 8 -10.99 34.23 -19.49
N LYS A 9 -10.84 34.28 -18.16
CA LYS A 9 -9.54 34.04 -17.51
C LYS A 9 -9.05 32.63 -17.85
N SER A 10 -7.77 32.53 -18.21
CA SER A 10 -7.12 31.24 -18.43
C SER A 10 -7.20 30.35 -17.18
N GLU A 11 -7.63 29.10 -17.35
CA GLU A 11 -7.64 28.07 -16.30
C GLU A 11 -6.38 27.20 -16.34
N THR A 12 -5.42 27.55 -17.19
CA THR A 12 -4.15 26.82 -17.35
C THR A 12 -3.34 26.91 -16.06
N ARG A 13 -2.92 25.77 -15.55
CA ARG A 13 -2.01 25.68 -14.41
C ARG A 13 -0.57 25.58 -14.92
N LEU A 14 0.29 26.39 -14.34
CA LEU A 14 1.72 26.42 -14.69
C LEU A 14 2.47 25.39 -13.83
N TYR A 15 2.49 24.15 -14.28
CA TYR A 15 3.34 23.13 -13.65
C TYR A 15 4.80 23.35 -14.10
N PRO A 16 5.82 23.25 -13.21
CA PRO A 16 5.75 22.82 -11.79
C PRO A 16 5.52 23.94 -10.76
N ASP A 17 5.42 25.21 -11.19
CA ASP A 17 5.30 26.36 -10.28
C ASP A 17 4.00 26.32 -9.47
N GLU A 18 2.91 25.90 -10.11
CA GLU A 18 1.63 25.69 -9.46
C GLU A 18 1.41 24.19 -9.16
N LYS A 19 1.50 23.84 -7.88
CA LYS A 19 1.21 22.45 -7.45
C LYS A 19 -0.26 22.09 -7.64
N VAL A 20 -0.50 20.99 -8.34
CA VAL A 20 -1.86 20.45 -8.52
C VAL A 20 -2.34 19.79 -7.23
N LYS A 21 -3.45 20.29 -6.68
CA LYS A 21 -4.13 19.61 -5.57
C LYS A 21 -4.89 18.40 -6.10
N LEU A 22 -4.39 17.21 -5.83
CA LEU A 22 -5.04 15.96 -6.19
C LEU A 22 -6.04 15.54 -5.11
N SER A 23 -7.11 14.86 -5.53
CA SER A 23 -8.07 14.26 -4.61
C SER A 23 -7.40 13.17 -3.78
N PRO A 24 -7.77 12.96 -2.49
CA PRO A 24 -7.32 11.83 -1.69
C PRO A 24 -7.66 10.46 -2.29
N ARG A 25 -8.66 10.41 -3.19
CA ARG A 25 -9.04 9.19 -3.95
C ARG A 25 -8.22 8.98 -5.22
N TYR A 26 -7.29 9.88 -5.52
CA TYR A 26 -6.44 9.73 -6.70
C TYR A 26 -5.57 8.48 -6.55
N ARG A 27 -5.54 7.66 -7.60
CA ARG A 27 -4.76 6.43 -7.68
C ARG A 27 -3.41 6.73 -8.33
N GLY A 28 -2.48 7.27 -7.55
CA GLY A 28 -1.12 7.56 -7.99
C GLY A 28 -0.14 6.48 -7.56
N ARG A 29 1.06 6.88 -7.15
CA ARG A 29 2.14 5.96 -6.81
C ARG A 29 1.74 4.98 -5.71
N VAL A 30 2.01 3.71 -5.94
CA VAL A 30 1.85 2.65 -4.93
C VAL A 30 3.01 2.70 -3.95
N ILE A 31 2.70 2.63 -2.68
CA ILE A 31 3.66 2.65 -1.58
C ILE A 31 3.42 1.51 -0.60
N LEU A 32 4.43 1.21 0.21
CA LEU A 32 4.33 0.34 1.39
C LEU A 32 4.43 1.18 2.66
N THR A 33 3.59 0.86 3.64
CA THR A 33 3.47 1.63 4.89
C THR A 33 4.06 0.90 6.09
N ARG A 34 4.38 1.69 7.12
CA ARG A 34 4.80 1.22 8.44
C ARG A 34 3.75 1.58 9.48
N ASN A 35 3.72 0.83 10.57
CA ASN A 35 2.97 1.20 11.75
C ASN A 35 3.62 2.41 12.44
N ILE A 36 2.91 3.00 13.41
CA ILE A 36 3.44 4.07 14.27
C ILE A 36 4.73 3.61 14.98
N ASP A 37 4.82 2.33 15.32
CA ASP A 37 6.01 1.70 15.93
C ASP A 37 7.19 1.52 14.96
N GLY A 38 7.08 1.99 13.73
CA GLY A 38 8.09 1.84 12.68
C GLY A 38 8.18 0.44 12.04
N LYS A 39 7.37 -0.52 12.48
CA LYS A 39 7.34 -1.88 11.90
C LYS A 39 6.59 -1.87 10.57
N GLU A 40 7.07 -2.67 9.61
CA GLU A 40 6.40 -2.85 8.33
C GLU A 40 5.02 -3.49 8.53
N ARG A 41 3.99 -2.94 7.88
CA ARG A 41 2.64 -3.52 7.92
C ARG A 41 2.51 -4.79 7.07
N CYS A 42 3.35 -4.92 6.04
CA CYS A 42 3.29 -6.05 5.13
C CYS A 42 3.67 -7.36 5.82
N VAL A 43 2.80 -8.36 5.70
CA VAL A 43 2.98 -9.73 6.20
C VAL A 43 3.23 -10.73 5.07
N ALA A 44 3.49 -10.25 3.86
CA ALA A 44 3.75 -11.08 2.68
C ALA A 44 2.69 -12.17 2.43
N CYS A 45 1.41 -11.83 2.58
CA CYS A 45 0.30 -12.76 2.35
C CYS A 45 0.04 -13.07 0.86
N ASN A 46 0.69 -12.35 -0.04
CA ASN A 46 0.64 -12.49 -1.50
C ASN A 46 -0.71 -12.16 -2.17
N LEU A 47 -1.70 -11.65 -1.43
CA LEU A 47 -3.01 -11.29 -1.99
C LEU A 47 -2.92 -10.17 -3.03
N CYS A 48 -2.04 -9.18 -2.81
CA CYS A 48 -1.84 -8.08 -3.74
C CYS A 48 -1.28 -8.55 -5.10
N SER A 49 -0.39 -9.56 -5.10
CA SER A 49 0.10 -10.19 -6.34
C SER A 49 -0.99 -11.00 -7.02
N ALA A 50 -1.74 -11.82 -6.26
CA ALA A 50 -2.79 -12.67 -6.79
C ALA A 50 -3.96 -11.88 -7.44
N VAL A 51 -4.29 -10.69 -6.90
CA VAL A 51 -5.37 -9.84 -7.43
C VAL A 51 -4.92 -8.94 -8.58
N CYS A 52 -3.61 -8.85 -8.83
CA CYS A 52 -3.07 -7.94 -9.84
C CYS A 52 -3.41 -8.40 -11.27
N PRO A 53 -4.22 -7.64 -12.06
CA PRO A 53 -4.65 -8.09 -13.39
C PRO A 53 -3.51 -8.11 -14.41
N VAL A 54 -2.41 -7.43 -14.13
CA VAL A 54 -1.23 -7.33 -15.04
C VAL A 54 0.01 -8.03 -14.49
N ASP A 55 -0.13 -8.71 -13.35
CA ASP A 55 0.95 -9.48 -12.69
C ASP A 55 2.27 -8.67 -12.56
N CYS A 56 2.15 -7.44 -12.06
CA CYS A 56 3.30 -6.54 -11.91
C CYS A 56 3.92 -6.56 -10.50
N ILE A 57 3.37 -7.36 -9.58
CA ILE A 57 3.80 -7.41 -8.17
C ILE A 57 4.43 -8.77 -7.87
N SER A 58 5.65 -8.76 -7.38
CA SER A 58 6.36 -9.96 -6.93
C SER A 58 6.69 -9.85 -5.44
N VAL A 59 6.32 -10.87 -4.67
CA VAL A 59 6.51 -10.90 -3.21
C VAL A 59 7.14 -12.21 -2.77
N GLN A 60 8.15 -12.14 -1.93
CA GLN A 60 8.74 -13.30 -1.27
C GLN A 60 8.62 -13.19 0.24
N LYS A 61 7.97 -14.16 0.83
CA LYS A 61 7.77 -14.27 2.28
C LYS A 61 9.02 -14.76 3.00
N SER A 62 9.28 -14.20 4.18
CA SER A 62 10.24 -14.71 5.14
C SER A 62 9.69 -14.55 6.57
N GLU A 63 10.31 -15.22 7.52
CA GLU A 63 9.92 -15.21 8.92
C GLU A 63 11.03 -14.60 9.77
N THR A 64 10.67 -13.73 10.71
CA THR A 64 11.59 -13.19 11.69
C THR A 64 11.86 -14.20 12.80
N ILE A 65 12.91 -13.97 13.59
CA ILE A 65 13.25 -14.79 14.77
C ILE A 65 12.07 -14.87 15.76
N THR A 66 11.23 -13.82 15.81
CA THR A 66 10.05 -13.75 16.67
C THR A 66 8.82 -14.46 16.10
N GLY A 67 8.93 -15.12 14.92
CA GLY A 67 7.83 -15.81 14.26
C GLY A 67 6.91 -14.92 13.44
N ARG A 68 7.20 -13.63 13.32
CA ARG A 68 6.43 -12.71 12.46
C ARG A 68 6.81 -12.89 11.00
N TRP A 69 5.82 -12.94 10.13
CA TRP A 69 6.03 -12.93 8.68
C TRP A 69 6.23 -11.52 8.16
N TYR A 70 7.10 -11.37 7.19
CA TYR A 70 7.39 -10.12 6.49
C TYR A 70 7.81 -10.39 5.04
N ALA A 71 7.76 -9.36 4.23
CA ALA A 71 8.26 -9.43 2.86
C ALA A 71 9.80 -9.28 2.87
N LYS A 72 10.52 -10.39 2.63
CA LYS A 72 11.97 -10.34 2.38
C LYS A 72 12.28 -9.60 1.09
N PHE A 73 11.44 -9.82 0.10
CA PHE A 73 11.50 -9.23 -1.22
C PHE A 73 10.11 -8.74 -1.59
N PHE A 74 10.01 -7.52 -2.10
CA PHE A 74 8.80 -6.93 -2.62
C PHE A 74 9.17 -6.03 -3.79
N ARG A 75 8.60 -6.29 -4.96
CA ARG A 75 8.90 -5.57 -6.19
C ARG A 75 7.63 -5.23 -6.92
N ILE A 76 7.56 -4.00 -7.45
CA ILE A 76 6.50 -3.56 -8.35
C ILE A 76 7.12 -3.04 -9.63
N ASN A 77 6.63 -3.53 -10.76
CA ASN A 77 6.99 -3.01 -12.07
C ASN A 77 5.96 -1.93 -12.49
N PHE A 78 6.29 -0.67 -12.25
CA PHE A 78 5.41 0.45 -12.60
C PHE A 78 5.25 0.65 -14.11
N SER A 79 6.15 0.12 -14.94
CA SER A 79 5.99 0.18 -16.40
C SER A 79 4.84 -0.71 -16.91
N ARG A 80 4.36 -1.64 -16.09
CA ARG A 80 3.20 -2.52 -16.37
C ARG A 80 1.97 -2.16 -15.54
N CYS A 81 2.16 -1.52 -14.40
CA CYS A 81 1.08 -1.17 -13.49
C CYS A 81 0.06 -0.25 -14.15
N ILE A 82 -1.21 -0.56 -14.03
CA ILE A 82 -2.34 0.26 -14.54
C ILE A 82 -3.00 1.10 -13.43
N PHE A 83 -2.43 1.13 -12.24
CA PHE A 83 -2.92 1.90 -11.08
C PHE A 83 -4.40 1.65 -10.75
N CYS A 84 -4.88 0.43 -10.94
CA CYS A 84 -6.30 0.07 -10.74
C CYS A 84 -6.75 0.10 -9.27
N GLY A 85 -5.82 0.01 -8.30
CA GLY A 85 -6.10 0.04 -6.86
C GLY A 85 -6.53 -1.29 -6.24
N LEU A 86 -6.72 -2.36 -7.00
CA LEU A 86 -7.15 -3.67 -6.47
C LEU A 86 -6.19 -4.23 -5.43
N CYS A 87 -4.89 -3.94 -5.53
CA CYS A 87 -3.90 -4.36 -4.54
C CYS A 87 -4.09 -3.66 -3.18
N GLU A 88 -4.53 -2.40 -3.17
CA GLU A 88 -4.87 -1.66 -1.95
C GLU A 88 -6.13 -2.27 -1.30
N GLU A 89 -7.15 -2.56 -2.09
CA GLU A 89 -8.42 -3.15 -1.63
C GLU A 89 -8.24 -4.57 -1.08
N ALA A 90 -7.37 -5.38 -1.71
CA ALA A 90 -7.11 -6.76 -1.30
C ALA A 90 -6.18 -6.89 -0.09
N CYS A 91 -5.55 -5.81 0.35
CA CYS A 91 -4.55 -5.85 1.42
C CYS A 91 -5.19 -5.85 2.81
N PRO A 92 -5.17 -6.96 3.57
CA PRO A 92 -5.83 -7.03 4.88
C PRO A 92 -5.13 -6.16 5.94
N THR A 93 -3.85 -5.84 5.76
CA THR A 93 -3.07 -5.07 6.72
C THR A 93 -2.96 -3.58 6.35
N ALA A 94 -3.63 -3.13 5.28
CA ALA A 94 -3.47 -1.79 4.70
C ALA A 94 -2.00 -1.38 4.50
N ALA A 95 -1.14 -2.37 4.21
CA ALA A 95 0.28 -2.17 4.02
C ALA A 95 0.59 -1.52 2.68
N ILE A 96 -0.13 -1.92 1.62
CA ILE A 96 0.01 -1.35 0.28
C ILE A 96 -1.09 -0.30 0.08
N GLN A 97 -0.71 0.88 -0.36
CA GLN A 97 -1.63 2.02 -0.54
C GLN A 97 -1.24 2.82 -1.78
N LEU A 98 -2.22 3.49 -2.39
CA LEU A 98 -1.99 4.41 -3.50
C LEU A 98 -2.00 5.85 -2.98
N MET A 99 -0.90 6.57 -3.15
CA MET A 99 -0.79 7.97 -2.74
C MET A 99 -1.15 8.91 -3.89
N PRO A 100 -1.61 10.14 -3.60
CA PRO A 100 -1.87 11.16 -4.61
C PRO A 100 -0.55 11.79 -5.10
N ASP A 101 0.35 10.96 -5.63
CA ASP A 101 1.62 11.33 -6.21
C ASP A 101 1.70 10.75 -7.61
N PHE A 102 2.07 11.58 -8.59
CA PHE A 102 2.10 11.23 -10.01
C PHE A 102 3.48 11.40 -10.65
N GLU A 103 4.46 11.90 -9.90
CA GLU A 103 5.80 12.16 -10.42
C GLU A 103 6.61 10.86 -10.48
N LEU A 104 6.32 10.05 -11.51
CA LEU A 104 6.93 8.73 -11.73
C LEU A 104 7.70 8.65 -13.05
N SER A 105 7.96 9.80 -13.68
CA SER A 105 8.67 9.83 -14.96
C SER A 105 10.14 9.50 -14.78
N ASP A 106 10.65 8.56 -15.58
CA ASP A 106 12.05 8.20 -15.60
C ASP A 106 12.56 8.04 -17.04
N PHE A 107 13.89 8.12 -17.22
CA PHE A 107 14.51 8.00 -18.55
C PHE A 107 14.56 6.57 -19.05
N ASN A 108 14.73 5.60 -18.15
CA ASN A 108 14.84 4.19 -18.49
C ASN A 108 13.65 3.41 -17.94
N ARG A 109 13.14 2.49 -18.74
CA ARG A 109 12.07 1.60 -18.31
C ARG A 109 12.44 0.70 -17.12
N GLN A 110 13.72 0.38 -16.96
CA GLN A 110 14.20 -0.45 -15.87
C GLN A 110 14.12 0.27 -14.51
N ASP A 111 14.29 1.59 -14.51
CA ASP A 111 14.24 2.43 -13.31
C ASP A 111 12.81 2.55 -12.74
N LEU A 112 11.79 2.15 -13.54
CA LEU A 112 10.40 2.01 -13.10
C LEU A 112 10.11 0.69 -12.38
N VAL A 113 11.12 -0.13 -12.10
CA VAL A 113 10.99 -1.32 -11.26
C VAL A 113 11.43 -0.97 -9.85
N TYR A 114 10.47 -0.75 -8.97
CA TYR A 114 10.72 -0.35 -7.59
C TYR A 114 10.83 -1.56 -6.68
N GLU A 115 11.87 -1.55 -5.88
CA GLU A 115 12.10 -2.53 -4.83
C GLU A 115 11.40 -2.12 -3.52
N LYS A 116 11.40 -3.01 -2.55
CA LYS A 116 10.76 -2.79 -1.25
C LYS A 116 11.22 -1.49 -0.57
N GLU A 117 12.50 -1.16 -0.67
CA GLU A 117 13.10 0.00 -0.02
C GLU A 117 12.61 1.32 -0.63
N ASP A 118 12.42 1.34 -1.95
CA ASP A 118 11.89 2.50 -2.69
C ASP A 118 10.39 2.72 -2.41
N LEU A 119 9.67 1.63 -2.11
CA LEU A 119 8.24 1.65 -1.85
C LEU A 119 7.91 2.02 -0.40
N LEU A 120 8.83 1.76 0.56
CA LEU A 120 8.58 1.92 1.98
C LEU A 120 8.64 3.38 2.42
N ILE A 121 7.52 3.88 2.94
CA ILE A 121 7.46 5.17 3.61
C ILE A 121 7.60 5.03 5.12
N SER A 122 7.99 6.11 5.80
CA SER A 122 8.22 6.14 7.25
C SER A 122 6.94 6.20 8.10
N GLY A 123 5.76 6.25 7.48
CA GLY A 123 4.49 6.45 8.19
C GLY A 123 3.37 5.48 7.78
N PRO A 124 2.20 5.61 8.45
CA PRO A 124 1.04 4.74 8.24
C PRO A 124 0.24 5.06 6.96
N GLY A 125 0.62 6.12 6.22
CA GLY A 125 -0.06 6.52 4.98
C GLY A 125 -1.47 7.07 5.22
N LYS A 126 -2.44 6.68 4.38
CA LYS A 126 -3.84 7.15 4.42
C LYS A 126 -4.63 6.69 5.65
N TYR A 127 -4.23 5.57 6.26
CA TYR A 127 -4.97 4.91 7.33
C TYR A 127 -4.13 4.82 8.61
N PRO A 128 -3.96 5.94 9.35
CA PRO A 128 -3.12 5.96 10.54
C PRO A 128 -3.67 5.08 11.67
N ASP A 129 -4.98 5.04 11.84
CA ASP A 129 -5.65 4.33 12.94
C ASP A 129 -5.94 2.86 12.63
N TYR A 130 -5.59 2.39 11.43
CA TYR A 130 -5.83 1.00 11.05
C TYR A 130 -4.78 0.08 11.65
N ASP A 131 -5.22 -0.80 12.54
CA ASP A 131 -4.41 -1.89 13.10
C ASP A 131 -5.09 -3.24 12.86
N PHE A 132 -4.57 -3.98 11.87
CA PHE A 132 -5.07 -5.29 11.50
C PHE A 132 -5.05 -6.28 12.68
N TYR A 133 -4.00 -6.26 13.48
CA TYR A 133 -3.84 -7.21 14.58
C TYR A 133 -4.81 -6.91 15.73
N HIS A 134 -5.14 -5.65 15.94
CA HIS A 134 -6.15 -5.27 16.92
C HIS A 134 -7.54 -5.75 16.50
N PHE A 135 -7.89 -5.60 15.23
CA PHE A 135 -9.18 -6.04 14.69
C PHE A 135 -9.29 -7.55 14.57
N SER A 136 -8.23 -8.23 14.12
CA SER A 136 -8.25 -9.68 13.90
C SER A 136 -8.11 -10.49 15.19
N GLY A 137 -7.73 -9.87 16.30
CA GLY A 137 -7.41 -10.57 17.56
C GLY A 137 -6.21 -11.51 17.47
N VAL A 138 -5.44 -11.44 16.38
CA VAL A 138 -4.23 -12.26 16.17
C VAL A 138 -3.05 -11.61 16.87
N VAL A 139 -2.28 -12.39 17.61
CA VAL A 139 -1.07 -11.91 18.29
C VAL A 139 0.00 -11.53 17.27
N THR A 140 0.56 -10.32 17.39
CA THR A 140 1.59 -9.78 16.48
C THR A 140 2.91 -10.55 16.48
N GLN A 141 3.15 -11.37 17.50
CA GLN A 141 4.35 -12.18 17.65
C GLN A 141 3.96 -13.65 17.67
N GLY A 142 4.36 -14.40 16.63
CA GLY A 142 4.25 -15.85 16.65
C GLY A 142 5.12 -16.43 17.76
N LYS A 143 4.57 -17.26 18.63
CA LYS A 143 5.36 -18.06 19.56
C LYS A 143 5.88 -19.30 18.83
N ARG A 144 7.18 -19.42 18.71
CA ARG A 144 7.86 -20.64 18.25
C ARG A 144 7.82 -21.79 19.24
N THR A 145 7.50 -21.54 20.48
CA THR A 145 7.41 -22.54 21.55
C THR A 145 5.95 -22.73 21.91
N GLY A 146 5.47 -23.94 21.84
CA GLY A 146 4.07 -24.43 21.96
C GLY A 146 3.30 -24.07 23.24
N GLU A 147 3.58 -22.95 23.85
CA GLU A 147 2.72 -22.37 24.88
C GLU A 147 1.67 -21.47 24.24
N LEU A 148 0.54 -22.06 23.93
CA LEU A 148 -0.70 -21.36 23.69
C LEU A 148 -1.09 -20.61 24.96
N ASN A 149 -0.93 -19.29 24.99
CA ASN A 149 -1.65 -18.49 25.98
C ASN A 149 -3.14 -18.55 25.61
N ILE A 150 -3.87 -19.35 26.39
CA ILE A 150 -5.31 -19.65 26.25
C ILE A 150 -6.19 -18.41 26.61
N GLU A 151 -5.62 -17.24 26.73
CA GLU A 151 -6.35 -16.00 27.05
C GLU A 151 -6.80 -15.20 25.80
N SER A 152 -6.55 -15.67 24.59
CA SER A 152 -7.19 -15.07 23.43
C SER A 152 -8.66 -15.48 23.41
N LYS A 153 -9.57 -14.53 23.71
CA LYS A 153 -11.01 -14.74 23.51
C LYS A 153 -11.25 -15.30 22.10
N PRO A 154 -12.08 -16.35 21.96
CA PRO A 154 -12.38 -16.88 20.65
C PRO A 154 -12.89 -15.75 19.75
N ILE A 155 -12.36 -15.71 18.53
CA ILE A 155 -12.77 -14.73 17.52
C ILE A 155 -14.26 -14.91 17.29
N ASP A 156 -15.08 -13.92 17.64
CA ASP A 156 -16.50 -13.93 17.32
C ASP A 156 -16.68 -13.61 15.83
N VAL A 157 -16.78 -14.67 15.05
CA VAL A 157 -16.93 -14.61 13.58
C VAL A 157 -18.17 -13.83 13.16
N LYS A 158 -19.18 -13.68 14.04
CA LYS A 158 -20.41 -12.93 13.75
C LYS A 158 -20.16 -11.43 13.62
N ASN A 159 -19.08 -10.91 14.22
CA ASN A 159 -18.70 -9.51 14.15
C ASN A 159 -17.77 -9.20 12.96
N LEU A 160 -17.40 -10.20 12.17
CA LEU A 160 -16.54 -10.06 10.99
C LEU A 160 -17.30 -10.05 9.65
N LEU A 161 -18.61 -10.28 9.70
CA LEU A 161 -19.48 -10.20 8.52
C LEU A 161 -20.10 -8.78 8.45
N PRO A 162 -20.07 -8.13 7.26
CA PRO A 162 -20.71 -6.83 7.04
C PRO A 162 -22.22 -6.89 7.21
#